data_1913f85cad77bc8e5d4b770e8a1f1233
#
_entry.id   1913f85cad77bc8e5d4b770e8a1f1233
#
_cell.length_a   1.000
_cell.length_b   1.000
_cell.length_c   1.000
_cell.angle_alpha   90.00
_cell.angle_beta   90.00
_cell.angle_gamma   90.00
#
_symmetry.space_group_name_H-M   'P 1'
#
loop_
_entity.id
_entity.type
_entity.pdbx_description
1 polymer ?
#
loop_
_entity_poly.entity_id
_entity_poly.type
_entity_poly.pdbx_seq_one_letter_code
_entity_poly.pdbx_strand_id
1 'polypeptide(L)'
;MHKFVILFVAISYSIVSHSSAPTIDDYLDRAEPDMYDQYIYGLEGGLEWAQEFTFSRHSLDFFCKPNDLILSAVKLRIMIDKEVNENISFYSKYGDAPLIGLALRNAYISEFPCN
;
A
#
# COMPACT_ATOMS: atom_id res chain seq x y z
N MET A 1 -38.46 -47.23 22.31
CA MET A 1 -37.21 -46.46 22.57
C MET A 1 -36.69 -45.89 21.25
N HIS A 2 -36.90 -44.62 21.06
CA HIS A 2 -36.37 -43.94 19.87
C HIS A 2 -35.04 -43.29 20.24
N LYS A 3 -33.95 -43.78 19.65
CA LYS A 3 -32.68 -43.10 19.79
C LYS A 3 -32.59 -42.01 18.70
N PHE A 4 -32.72 -40.77 19.12
CA PHE A 4 -32.42 -39.63 18.23
C PHE A 4 -30.92 -39.50 18.12
N VAL A 5 -30.40 -39.86 16.96
CA VAL A 5 -29.00 -39.51 16.61
C VAL A 5 -29.02 -38.09 16.05
N ILE A 6 -28.63 -37.15 16.90
CA ILE A 6 -28.41 -35.77 16.43
C ILE A 6 -27.10 -35.78 15.70
N LEU A 7 -27.18 -35.76 14.38
CA LEU A 7 -26.01 -35.61 13.51
C LEU A 7 -25.63 -34.11 13.53
N PHE A 8 -24.63 -33.74 14.32
CA PHE A 8 -24.04 -32.44 14.24
C PHE A 8 -23.21 -32.37 12.96
N VAL A 9 -23.79 -31.78 11.92
CA VAL A 9 -23.03 -31.39 10.73
C VAL A 9 -22.23 -30.13 11.11
N ALA A 10 -20.99 -30.31 11.48
CA ALA A 10 -20.07 -29.19 11.65
C ALA A 10 -19.79 -28.60 10.28
N ILE A 11 -20.49 -27.52 9.93
CA ILE A 11 -20.18 -26.74 8.73
C ILE A 11 -18.96 -25.89 9.08
N SER A 12 -17.78 -26.40 8.71
CA SER A 12 -16.56 -25.59 8.79
C SER A 12 -16.57 -24.59 7.65
N TYR A 13 -16.87 -23.33 7.98
CA TYR A 13 -16.64 -22.22 7.06
C TYR A 13 -15.14 -21.96 7.04
N SER A 14 -14.46 -22.43 6.02
CA SER A 14 -13.11 -21.97 5.73
C SER A 14 -13.22 -20.56 5.16
N ILE A 15 -12.99 -19.56 6.01
CA ILE A 15 -12.81 -18.18 5.57
C ILE A 15 -11.44 -18.14 4.89
N VAL A 16 -11.43 -18.24 3.58
CA VAL A 16 -10.22 -17.93 2.80
C VAL A 16 -10.09 -16.42 2.80
N SER A 17 -9.40 -15.88 3.80
CA SER A 17 -9.03 -14.48 3.76
C SER A 17 -7.88 -14.33 2.76
N HIS A 18 -8.18 -13.83 1.57
CA HIS A 18 -7.15 -13.37 0.64
C HIS A 18 -6.58 -12.06 1.19
N SER A 19 -5.53 -12.17 2.03
CA SER A 19 -4.81 -11.02 2.59
C SER A 19 -3.65 -10.61 1.69
N SER A 20 -3.82 -10.72 0.37
CA SER A 20 -2.82 -10.22 -0.57
C SER A 20 -2.89 -8.69 -0.62
N ALA A 21 -1.71 -8.06 -0.68
CA ALA A 21 -1.62 -6.63 -0.91
C ALA A 21 -2.27 -6.27 -2.26
N PRO A 22 -2.94 -5.12 -2.36
CA PRO A 22 -3.53 -4.70 -3.63
C PRO A 22 -2.46 -4.49 -4.70
N THR A 23 -2.80 -4.91 -5.92
CA THR A 23 -1.94 -4.72 -7.08
C THR A 23 -2.08 -3.32 -7.67
N ILE A 24 -1.23 -2.95 -8.61
CA ILE A 24 -1.40 -1.72 -9.38
C ILE A 24 -2.74 -1.73 -10.14
N ASP A 25 -3.12 -2.84 -10.74
CA ASP A 25 -4.39 -2.95 -11.44
C ASP A 25 -5.57 -2.77 -10.47
N ASP A 26 -5.52 -3.36 -9.28
CA ASP A 26 -6.54 -3.15 -8.24
C ASP A 26 -6.68 -1.67 -7.90
N TYR A 27 -5.55 -0.98 -7.74
CA TYR A 27 -5.53 0.43 -7.40
C TYR A 27 -6.12 1.31 -8.52
N LEU A 28 -5.70 1.08 -9.76
CA LEU A 28 -6.17 1.86 -10.91
C LEU A 28 -7.66 1.63 -11.20
N ASP A 29 -8.16 0.41 -10.96
CA ASP A 29 -9.55 0.02 -11.22
C ASP A 29 -10.45 0.15 -9.98
N ARG A 30 -9.99 0.78 -8.90
CA ARG A 30 -10.76 0.88 -7.67
C ARG A 30 -12.11 1.59 -7.89
N ALA A 31 -13.15 1.03 -7.26
CA ALA A 31 -14.52 1.55 -7.40
C ALA A 31 -14.69 2.92 -6.73
N GLU A 32 -14.02 3.13 -5.58
CA GLU A 32 -14.06 4.37 -4.82
C GLU A 32 -12.67 4.97 -4.68
N PRO A 33 -12.50 6.29 -4.81
CA PRO A 33 -11.17 6.92 -4.76
C PRO A 33 -10.40 6.63 -3.47
N ASP A 34 -11.09 6.53 -2.33
CA ASP A 34 -10.51 6.35 -0.99
C ASP A 34 -10.38 4.89 -0.55
N MET A 35 -10.68 3.94 -1.43
CA MET A 35 -10.76 2.51 -1.13
C MET A 35 -9.50 1.95 -0.47
N TYR A 36 -8.32 2.44 -0.85
CA TYR A 36 -7.03 1.96 -0.34
C TYR A 36 -6.32 2.95 0.59
N ASP A 37 -7.00 3.97 1.09
CA ASP A 37 -6.38 5.03 1.90
C ASP A 37 -5.70 4.48 3.16
N GLN A 38 -6.33 3.54 3.87
CA GLN A 38 -5.73 2.92 5.06
C GLN A 38 -4.46 2.13 4.71
N TYR A 39 -4.49 1.42 3.60
CA TYR A 39 -3.32 0.70 3.10
C TYR A 39 -2.17 1.67 2.76
N ILE A 40 -2.49 2.78 2.09
CA ILE A 40 -1.52 3.82 1.72
C ILE A 40 -0.93 4.48 2.97
N TYR A 41 -1.74 4.78 3.98
CA TYR A 41 -1.25 5.32 5.25
C TYR A 41 -0.29 4.34 5.96
N GLY A 42 -0.59 3.05 5.91
CA GLY A 42 0.30 2.03 6.45
C GLY A 42 1.64 1.98 5.71
N LEU A 43 1.61 2.08 4.38
CA LEU A 43 2.82 2.16 3.56
C LEU A 43 3.63 3.42 3.87
N GLU A 44 2.97 4.56 3.99
CA GLU A 44 3.63 5.82 4.35
C GLU A 44 4.33 5.73 5.70
N GLY A 45 3.62 5.23 6.71
CA GLY A 45 4.19 5.03 8.04
C GLY A 45 5.42 4.13 8.01
N GLY A 46 5.34 3.01 7.29
CA GLY A 46 6.47 2.10 7.13
C GLY A 46 7.64 2.74 6.41
N LEU A 47 7.37 3.54 5.37
CA LEU A 47 8.39 4.25 4.61
C LEU A 47 9.13 5.29 5.47
N GLU A 48 8.40 6.05 6.28
CA GLU A 48 8.99 7.05 7.19
C GLU A 48 9.83 6.39 8.30
N TRP A 49 9.37 5.27 8.86
CA TRP A 49 10.16 4.52 9.83
C TRP A 49 11.42 3.92 9.21
N ALA A 50 11.36 3.42 7.98
CA ALA A 50 12.53 2.93 7.26
C ALA A 50 13.53 4.06 6.99
N GLN A 51 13.05 5.25 6.61
CA GLN A 51 13.87 6.44 6.44
C GLN A 51 14.57 6.84 7.75
N GLU A 52 13.83 6.86 8.86
CA GLU A 52 14.38 7.17 10.18
C GLU A 52 15.46 6.18 10.58
N PHE A 53 15.22 4.89 10.40
CA PHE A 53 16.19 3.85 10.69
C PHE A 53 17.49 4.01 9.88
N THR A 54 17.35 4.23 8.56
CA THR A 54 18.50 4.39 7.67
C THR A 54 19.31 5.63 8.00
N PHE A 55 18.64 6.73 8.32
CA PHE A 55 19.31 7.97 8.74
C PHE A 55 20.06 7.78 10.05
N SER A 56 19.40 7.23 11.09
CA SER A 56 19.99 7.09 12.42
C SER A 56 21.14 6.07 12.47
N ARG A 57 21.10 5.06 11.62
CA ARG A 57 22.10 3.98 11.60
C ARG A 57 23.23 4.21 10.60
N HIS A 58 22.93 4.84 9.46
CA HIS A 58 23.85 4.92 8.32
C HIS A 58 24.03 6.33 7.79
N SER A 59 23.38 7.34 8.37
CA SER A 59 23.38 8.73 7.92
C SER A 59 22.98 8.86 6.43
N LEU A 60 22.06 8.00 5.96
CA LEU A 60 21.56 7.99 4.60
C LEU A 60 20.10 8.42 4.57
N ASP A 61 19.78 9.34 3.67
CA ASP A 61 18.43 9.79 3.40
C ASP A 61 17.97 9.29 2.02
N PHE A 62 16.81 8.62 1.98
CA PHE A 62 16.15 8.28 0.72
C PHE A 62 15.37 9.45 0.15
N PHE A 63 14.77 10.25 1.03
CA PHE A 63 14.03 11.46 0.70
C PHE A 63 14.17 12.45 1.86
N CYS A 64 13.89 13.71 1.60
CA CYS A 64 14.01 14.79 2.57
C CYS A 64 12.71 15.57 2.71
N LYS A 65 11.66 14.89 3.20
CA LYS A 65 10.38 15.51 3.52
C LYS A 65 10.53 16.34 4.80
N PRO A 66 10.02 17.58 4.86
CA PRO A 66 9.98 18.33 6.11
C PRO A 66 9.25 17.57 7.21
N ASN A 67 9.82 17.52 8.42
CA ASN A 67 9.30 16.71 9.53
C ASN A 67 7.90 17.16 10.01
N ASP A 68 7.56 18.42 9.83
CA ASP A 68 6.28 19.01 10.21
C ASP A 68 5.21 18.89 9.12
N LEU A 69 5.57 18.41 7.94
CA LEU A 69 4.63 18.23 6.84
C LEU A 69 3.85 16.94 7.00
N ILE A 70 2.55 17.07 7.21
CA ILE A 70 1.61 15.94 7.27
C ILE A 70 0.86 15.87 5.93
N LEU A 71 0.95 14.75 5.25
CA LEU A 71 0.30 14.54 3.97
C LEU A 71 -1.08 13.91 4.16
N SER A 72 -2.10 14.51 3.53
CA SER A 72 -3.44 13.94 3.48
C SER A 72 -3.49 12.73 2.53
N ALA A 73 -4.51 11.88 2.69
CA ALA A 73 -4.74 10.77 1.76
C ALA A 73 -4.92 11.26 0.31
N VAL A 74 -5.60 12.39 0.12
CA VAL A 74 -5.76 12.99 -1.22
C VAL A 74 -4.41 13.35 -1.82
N LYS A 75 -3.51 13.98 -1.05
CA LYS A 75 -2.18 14.34 -1.54
C LYS A 75 -1.34 13.09 -1.86
N LEU A 76 -1.40 12.07 -1.01
CA LEU A 76 -0.69 10.81 -1.25
C LEU A 76 -1.18 10.13 -2.53
N ARG A 77 -2.49 10.11 -2.76
CA ARG A 77 -3.06 9.56 -4.01
C ARG A 77 -2.60 10.34 -5.24
N ILE A 78 -2.58 11.67 -5.16
CA ILE A 78 -2.09 12.52 -6.25
C ILE A 78 -0.63 12.21 -6.57
N MET A 79 0.20 12.02 -5.54
CA MET A 79 1.61 11.68 -5.72
C MET A 79 1.79 10.30 -6.37
N ILE A 80 1.04 9.31 -5.90
CA ILE A 80 1.07 7.96 -6.48
C ILE A 80 0.59 7.99 -7.93
N ASP A 81 -0.51 8.66 -8.21
CA ASP A 81 -1.08 8.77 -9.56
C ASP A 81 -0.10 9.42 -10.53
N LYS A 82 0.59 10.47 -10.09
CA LYS A 82 1.62 11.13 -10.89
C LYS A 82 2.77 10.17 -11.22
N GLU A 83 3.28 9.46 -10.23
CA GLU A 83 4.36 8.48 -10.42
C GLU A 83 3.94 7.39 -11.41
N VAL A 84 2.75 6.82 -11.24
CA VAL A 84 2.23 5.77 -12.11
C VAL A 84 2.03 6.28 -13.53
N ASN A 85 1.45 7.47 -13.71
CA ASN A 85 1.20 8.05 -15.03
C ASN A 85 2.50 8.39 -15.77
N GLU A 86 3.48 8.94 -15.08
CA GLU A 86 4.77 9.29 -15.67
C GLU A 86 5.61 8.06 -16.04
N ASN A 87 5.32 6.91 -15.42
CA ASN A 87 6.01 5.64 -15.65
C ASN A 87 5.04 4.53 -16.05
N ILE A 88 4.02 4.86 -16.82
CA ILE A 88 2.92 3.95 -17.12
C ILE A 88 3.37 2.67 -17.84
N SER A 89 4.39 2.73 -18.67
CA SER A 89 4.92 1.55 -19.34
C SER A 89 5.42 0.49 -18.36
N PHE A 90 6.09 0.93 -17.29
CA PHE A 90 6.56 0.05 -16.23
C PHE A 90 5.40 -0.51 -15.41
N TYR A 91 4.52 0.37 -14.89
CA TYR A 91 3.43 -0.05 -14.02
C TYR A 91 2.38 -0.88 -14.75
N SER A 92 2.15 -0.64 -16.03
CA SER A 92 1.25 -1.49 -16.84
C SER A 92 1.82 -2.88 -17.07
N LYS A 93 3.12 -2.98 -17.29
CA LYS A 93 3.80 -4.28 -17.48
C LYS A 93 3.69 -5.15 -16.23
N TYR A 94 3.73 -4.56 -15.05
CA TYR A 94 3.68 -5.25 -13.76
C TYR A 94 2.38 -4.94 -12.99
N GLY A 95 1.29 -4.73 -13.72
CA GLY A 95 0.00 -4.36 -13.14
C GLY A 95 -0.57 -5.40 -12.17
N ASP A 96 -0.20 -6.67 -12.32
CA ASP A 96 -0.59 -7.76 -11.43
C ASP A 96 0.28 -7.88 -10.16
N ALA A 97 1.27 -7.02 -10.00
CA ALA A 97 2.16 -7.01 -8.85
C ALA A 97 1.75 -5.96 -7.81
N PRO A 98 2.01 -6.20 -6.51
CA PRO A 98 1.65 -5.28 -5.41
C PRO A 98 2.66 -4.14 -5.28
N LEU A 99 2.74 -3.25 -6.28
CA LEU A 99 3.75 -2.21 -6.39
C LEU A 99 3.28 -0.81 -5.95
N ILE A 100 2.18 -0.70 -5.21
CA ILE A 100 1.74 0.62 -4.69
C ILE A 100 2.80 1.21 -3.76
N GLY A 101 3.44 0.38 -2.92
CA GLY A 101 4.53 0.81 -2.05
C GLY A 101 5.74 1.32 -2.82
N LEU A 102 6.09 0.68 -3.93
CA LEU A 102 7.14 1.14 -4.83
C LEU A 102 6.78 2.50 -5.44
N ALA A 103 5.55 2.66 -5.91
CA ALA A 103 5.07 3.91 -6.47
C ALA A 103 5.11 5.04 -5.43
N LEU A 104 4.70 4.77 -4.20
CA LEU A 104 4.76 5.74 -3.10
C LEU A 104 6.20 6.13 -2.78
N ARG A 105 7.11 5.16 -2.69
CA ARG A 105 8.54 5.42 -2.45
C ARG A 105 9.12 6.33 -3.53
N ASN A 106 8.87 5.99 -4.78
CA ASN A 106 9.39 6.76 -5.91
C ASN A 106 8.78 8.16 -5.96
N ALA A 107 7.49 8.29 -5.63
CA ALA A 107 6.81 9.57 -5.53
C ALA A 107 7.43 10.45 -4.44
N TYR A 108 7.76 9.89 -3.28
CA TYR A 108 8.46 10.59 -2.20
C TYR A 108 9.83 11.08 -2.61
N ILE A 109 10.60 10.24 -3.29
CA ILE A 109 11.94 10.61 -3.78
C ILE A 109 11.86 11.76 -4.78
N SER A 110 10.86 11.75 -5.67
CA SER A 110 10.65 12.81 -6.66
C SER A 110 10.13 14.11 -6.04
N GLU A 111 9.20 14.02 -5.08
CA GLU A 111 8.57 15.19 -4.47
C GLU A 111 9.47 15.85 -3.41
N PHE A 112 10.25 15.05 -2.69
CA PHE A 112 11.11 15.50 -1.59
C PHE A 112 12.57 15.08 -1.80
N PRO A 113 13.21 15.55 -2.88
CA PRO A 113 14.59 15.20 -3.13
C PRO A 113 15.52 15.75 -2.05
N CYS A 114 16.57 15.01 -1.71
CA CYS A 114 17.66 15.48 -0.88
C CYS A 114 18.72 16.19 -1.73
N ASN A 115 19.21 17.29 -1.24
CA ASN A 115 20.25 18.05 -1.95
C ASN A 115 21.65 17.61 -1.51
#